data_af2a417ab05f1876393d9eab39a10c93
#
_entry.id   af2a417ab05f1876393d9eab39a10c93
#
_cell.length_a   1.000
_cell.length_b   1.000
_cell.length_c   1.000
_cell.angle_alpha   90.00
_cell.angle_beta   90.00
_cell.angle_gamma   90.00
#
_symmetry.space_group_name_H-M   'P 1'
#
loop_
_entity.id
_entity.type
_entity.pdbx_description
1 polymer ?
#
loop_
_entity_poly.entity_id
_entity_poly.type
_entity_poly.pdbx_seq_one_letter_code
_entity_poly.pdbx_strand_id
1 'polypeptide(L)'
;MINSGRLSVPSWLVDSPLNTPDADSFAGQMVPGAPMDDAPVSGGQSPWLLRHFGNQFQLLVYANDASQLSAAQVQELAALAQGPVPIHTTVVAQSGQAPAPLATLIDVQGAVAQRYDLQPGSCYLLRPDQHVAARWRQFDAAKVRAALARATGNA
;
A
#
# COMPACT_ATOMS: atom_id res chain seq x y z
N MET A 1 10.67 26.97 11.68
CA MET A 1 10.65 26.26 12.00
C MET A 1 10.96 25.40 12.40
N ILE A 2 10.95 25.43 12.41
CA ILE A 2 11.01 24.51 12.69
C ILE A 2 11.12 23.86 13.58
N ASN A 3 11.07 23.57 13.75
CA ASN A 3 11.14 23.17 14.91
C ASN A 3 11.87 21.91 15.20
N SER A 4 12.67 21.86 16.25
CA SER A 4 13.50 20.73 16.50
C SER A 4 12.72 19.44 16.65
N GLY A 5 11.51 19.51 17.15
CA GLY A 5 10.63 18.34 17.19
C GLY A 5 10.32 17.77 15.80
N ARG A 6 10.57 18.52 14.78
CA ARG A 6 10.35 18.08 13.42
C ARG A 6 11.31 17.00 12.97
N LEU A 7 12.37 16.76 13.69
CA LEU A 7 13.30 15.69 13.32
C LEU A 7 12.64 14.32 13.32
N SER A 8 11.54 14.17 14.07
CA SER A 8 10.79 12.92 14.10
C SER A 8 9.57 12.94 13.17
N VAL A 9 9.32 14.03 12.46
CA VAL A 9 8.19 14.15 11.54
C VAL A 9 8.57 13.59 10.18
N PRO A 10 7.76 12.65 9.62
CA PRO A 10 8.06 12.13 8.29
C PRO A 10 8.07 13.23 7.24
N SER A 11 8.97 13.12 6.29
CA SER A 11 9.09 14.06 5.18
C SER A 11 8.07 13.76 4.08
N TRP A 12 7.55 14.80 3.45
CA TRP A 12 6.71 14.66 2.27
C TRP A 12 7.58 14.72 1.03
N LEU A 13 7.44 13.73 0.15
CA LEU A 13 8.25 13.58 -1.06
C LEU A 13 7.43 13.81 -2.32
N VAL A 14 6.43 14.70 -2.24
CA VAL A 14 5.43 14.86 -3.30
C VAL A 14 6.00 15.35 -4.64
N ASP A 15 7.16 16.00 -4.62
CA ASP A 15 7.80 16.51 -5.85
C ASP A 15 8.83 15.53 -6.41
N SER A 16 8.97 14.35 -5.83
CA SER A 16 9.97 13.40 -6.28
C SER A 16 9.62 12.83 -7.66
N PRO A 17 10.58 12.78 -8.60
CA PRO A 17 10.36 12.12 -9.89
C PRO A 17 10.21 10.61 -9.77
N LEU A 18 10.52 10.03 -8.61
CA LEU A 18 10.35 8.61 -8.36
C LEU A 18 8.90 8.22 -8.06
N ASN A 19 8.04 9.20 -7.82
CA ASN A 19 6.61 8.97 -7.63
C ASN A 19 5.92 8.75 -8.97
N THR A 20 4.91 7.89 -8.98
CA THR A 20 4.00 7.76 -10.10
C THR A 20 2.83 8.72 -9.88
N PRO A 21 2.60 9.68 -10.78
CA PRO A 21 1.46 10.60 -10.64
C PRO A 21 0.13 9.85 -10.63
N ASP A 22 -0.85 10.38 -9.90
CA ASP A 22 -2.19 9.82 -9.88
C ASP A 22 -2.82 9.81 -11.27
N ALA A 23 -3.36 8.66 -11.67
CA ALA A 23 -4.21 8.52 -12.84
C ALA A 23 -5.69 8.45 -12.45
N ASP A 24 -5.96 8.08 -11.21
CA ASP A 24 -7.31 7.93 -10.66
C ASP A 24 -7.59 9.02 -9.64
N SER A 25 -8.87 9.24 -9.36
CA SER A 25 -9.29 10.22 -8.37
C SER A 25 -9.33 9.60 -6.99
N PHE A 26 -8.63 10.23 -6.05
CA PHE A 26 -8.62 9.89 -4.62
C PHE A 26 -8.80 11.15 -3.81
N ALA A 27 -9.54 11.03 -2.70
CA ALA A 27 -9.60 12.09 -1.70
C ALA A 27 -8.50 11.88 -0.65
N GLY A 28 -8.31 12.89 0.21
CA GLY A 28 -7.40 12.78 1.35
C GLY A 28 -5.96 13.07 1.00
N GLN A 29 -5.07 12.70 1.91
CA GLN A 29 -3.68 13.16 1.90
C GLN A 29 -2.66 12.08 1.51
N MET A 30 -3.10 10.86 1.23
CA MET A 30 -2.18 9.76 0.88
C MET A 30 -1.78 9.82 -0.60
N VAL A 31 -1.40 11.01 -1.05
CA VAL A 31 -0.92 11.24 -2.41
C VAL A 31 0.45 10.59 -2.62
N PRO A 32 0.85 10.32 -3.86
CA PRO A 32 2.22 9.84 -4.11
C PRO A 32 3.25 10.78 -3.49
N GLY A 33 4.18 10.21 -2.75
CA GLY A 33 5.18 10.95 -1.98
C GLY A 33 4.80 11.22 -0.54
N ALA A 34 3.56 11.00 -0.15
CA ALA A 34 3.14 11.19 1.23
C ALA A 34 3.71 10.10 2.14
N PRO A 35 4.08 10.43 3.38
CA PRO A 35 4.35 9.40 4.37
C PRO A 35 3.06 8.67 4.73
N MET A 36 3.17 7.37 4.98
CA MET A 36 2.00 6.56 5.34
C MET A 36 1.41 7.02 6.68
N ASP A 37 0.09 7.12 6.73
CA ASP A 37 -0.63 7.28 8.00
C ASP A 37 -0.77 5.93 8.69
N ASP A 38 -0.70 5.95 10.01
CA ASP A 38 -0.98 4.77 10.82
C ASP A 38 -2.49 4.60 11.01
N ALA A 39 -2.89 3.40 11.39
CA ALA A 39 -4.28 3.09 11.70
C ALA A 39 -4.36 1.76 12.47
N PRO A 40 -5.41 1.56 13.27
CA PRO A 40 -5.58 0.30 13.99
C PRO A 40 -6.04 -0.81 13.04
N VAL A 41 -5.44 -1.99 13.22
CA VAL A 41 -5.75 -3.19 12.45
C VAL A 41 -5.73 -4.41 13.36
N SER A 42 -6.25 -5.54 12.88
CA SER A 42 -6.13 -6.82 13.54
C SER A 42 -5.73 -7.91 12.54
N GLY A 43 -5.45 -9.10 13.03
CA GLY A 43 -5.10 -10.24 12.17
C GLY A 43 -3.62 -10.42 11.93
N GLY A 44 -2.78 -9.53 12.44
CA GLY A 44 -1.33 -9.62 12.33
C GLY A 44 -0.65 -9.62 13.68
N GLN A 45 0.66 -9.44 13.67
CA GLN A 45 1.46 -9.44 14.89
C GLN A 45 1.37 -8.14 15.68
N SER A 46 0.90 -7.08 15.04
CA SER A 46 0.77 -5.78 15.67
C SER A 46 -0.63 -5.21 15.42
N PRO A 47 -1.20 -4.47 16.39
CA PRO A 47 -2.48 -3.80 16.18
C PRO A 47 -2.38 -2.51 15.34
N TRP A 48 -1.20 -2.18 14.81
CA TRP A 48 -0.96 -0.95 14.08
C TRP A 48 -0.48 -1.22 12.66
N LEU A 49 -1.07 -0.51 11.69
CA LEU A 49 -0.80 -0.69 10.26
C LEU A 49 0.69 -0.54 9.93
N LEU A 50 1.33 0.54 10.41
CA LEU A 50 2.70 0.84 10.04
C LEU A 50 3.69 -0.24 10.45
N ARG A 51 3.38 -1.02 11.48
CA ARG A 51 4.25 -2.11 11.92
C ARG A 51 4.33 -3.25 10.92
N HIS A 52 3.40 -3.30 9.98
CA HIS A 52 3.35 -4.34 8.95
C HIS A 52 4.02 -3.91 7.64
N PHE A 53 4.48 -2.67 7.57
CA PHE A 53 5.06 -2.10 6.37
C PHE A 53 6.46 -1.55 6.66
N GLY A 54 7.26 -1.39 5.59
CA GLY A 54 8.62 -0.91 5.70
C GLY A 54 9.64 -1.98 5.35
N ASN A 55 10.86 -1.55 5.08
CA ASN A 55 12.02 -2.38 4.75
C ASN A 55 11.93 -3.11 3.40
N GLN A 56 10.80 -3.05 2.72
CA GLN A 56 10.60 -3.67 1.40
C GLN A 56 9.46 -2.96 0.68
N PHE A 57 9.39 -3.13 -0.63
CA PHE A 57 8.22 -2.68 -1.38
C PHE A 57 7.04 -3.60 -1.06
N GLN A 58 5.89 -2.99 -0.84
CA GLN A 58 4.66 -3.71 -0.50
C GLN A 58 3.49 -3.11 -1.25
N LEU A 59 2.53 -3.97 -1.60
CA LEU A 59 1.27 -3.55 -2.19
C LEU A 59 0.17 -3.77 -1.16
N LEU A 60 -0.57 -2.70 -0.86
CA LEU A 60 -1.78 -2.78 -0.06
C LEU A 60 -2.96 -2.88 -1.02
N VAL A 61 -3.77 -3.92 -0.87
CA VAL A 61 -4.99 -4.11 -1.66
C VAL A 61 -6.17 -4.13 -0.71
N TYR A 62 -7.21 -3.36 -1.00
CA TYR A 62 -8.40 -3.30 -0.15
C TYR A 62 -9.51 -4.17 -0.71
N ALA A 63 -10.16 -4.91 0.17
CA ALA A 63 -11.32 -5.75 -0.16
C ALA A 63 -12.34 -5.67 0.96
N ASN A 64 -13.64 -5.77 0.63
CA ASN A 64 -14.66 -5.90 1.67
C ASN A 64 -14.52 -7.23 2.41
N ASP A 65 -14.32 -8.31 1.66
CA ASP A 65 -14.11 -9.65 2.20
C ASP A 65 -12.89 -10.26 1.51
N ALA A 66 -11.80 -10.43 2.26
CA ALA A 66 -10.56 -10.93 1.71
C ALA A 66 -10.68 -12.34 1.14
N SER A 67 -11.62 -13.15 1.64
CA SER A 67 -11.83 -14.51 1.16
C SER A 67 -12.44 -14.57 -0.25
N GLN A 68 -12.93 -13.45 -0.76
CA GLN A 68 -13.58 -13.38 -2.07
C GLN A 68 -12.60 -13.14 -3.22
N LEU A 69 -11.31 -12.99 -2.94
CA LEU A 69 -10.31 -12.86 -4.00
C LEU A 69 -10.27 -14.13 -4.84
N SER A 70 -10.31 -13.98 -6.17
CA SER A 70 -10.25 -15.11 -7.07
C SER A 70 -8.86 -15.74 -7.09
N ALA A 71 -8.77 -16.99 -7.53
CA ALA A 71 -7.49 -17.66 -7.69
C ALA A 71 -6.58 -16.90 -8.66
N ALA A 72 -7.14 -16.33 -9.73
CA ALA A 72 -6.39 -15.55 -10.69
C ALA A 72 -5.82 -14.27 -10.05
N GLN A 73 -6.62 -13.57 -9.25
CA GLN A 73 -6.14 -12.37 -8.52
C GLN A 73 -5.02 -12.72 -7.55
N VAL A 74 -5.18 -13.81 -6.80
CA VAL A 74 -4.16 -14.26 -5.85
C VAL A 74 -2.86 -14.60 -6.59
N GLN A 75 -2.94 -15.27 -7.73
CA GLN A 75 -1.77 -15.61 -8.52
C GLN A 75 -1.04 -14.37 -9.04
N GLU A 76 -1.79 -13.41 -9.56
CA GLU A 76 -1.18 -12.17 -10.06
C GLU A 76 -0.49 -11.38 -8.96
N LEU A 77 -1.12 -11.30 -7.80
CA LEU A 77 -0.54 -10.60 -6.65
C LEU A 77 0.69 -11.33 -6.12
N ALA A 78 0.61 -12.65 -5.99
CA ALA A 78 1.73 -13.46 -5.52
C ALA A 78 2.92 -13.39 -6.49
N ALA A 79 2.67 -13.29 -7.78
CA ALA A 79 3.72 -13.19 -8.78
C ALA A 79 4.58 -11.92 -8.63
N LEU A 80 4.06 -10.88 -7.99
CA LEU A 80 4.83 -9.66 -7.74
C LEU A 80 5.99 -9.90 -6.78
N ALA A 81 5.95 -10.96 -5.99
CA ALA A 81 7.04 -11.31 -5.09
C ALA A 81 8.22 -11.96 -5.84
N GLN A 82 8.02 -12.33 -7.09
CA GLN A 82 9.08 -12.86 -7.95
C GLN A 82 9.77 -11.72 -8.67
N GLY A 83 11.06 -11.87 -8.90
CA GLY A 83 11.84 -10.87 -9.61
C GLY A 83 12.92 -10.24 -8.73
N PRO A 84 13.75 -9.37 -9.33
CA PRO A 84 14.90 -8.80 -8.61
C PRO A 84 14.51 -7.84 -7.48
N VAL A 85 13.36 -7.19 -7.57
CA VAL A 85 12.82 -6.34 -6.51
C VAL A 85 11.43 -6.88 -6.16
N PRO A 86 11.32 -7.71 -5.13
CA PRO A 86 10.04 -8.30 -4.77
C PRO A 86 9.05 -7.27 -4.23
N ILE A 87 7.77 -7.46 -4.55
CA ILE A 87 6.67 -6.71 -3.95
C ILE A 87 5.80 -7.71 -3.21
N HIS A 88 5.66 -7.53 -1.91
CA HIS A 88 4.80 -8.38 -1.08
C HIS A 88 3.45 -7.73 -0.91
N THR A 89 2.38 -8.52 -1.04
CA THR A 89 1.01 -8.00 -0.98
C THR A 89 0.42 -8.26 0.40
N THR A 90 -0.18 -7.23 0.98
CA THR A 90 -1.02 -7.31 2.17
C THR A 90 -2.42 -6.87 1.78
N VAL A 91 -3.40 -7.72 2.05
CA VAL A 91 -4.81 -7.39 1.83
C VAL A 91 -5.35 -6.75 3.11
N VAL A 92 -5.90 -5.55 3.00
CA VAL A 92 -6.62 -4.90 4.09
C VAL A 92 -8.10 -5.07 3.80
N ALA A 93 -8.85 -5.61 4.74
CA ALA A 93 -10.25 -5.96 4.51
C ALA A 93 -11.11 -5.65 5.73
N GLN A 94 -12.43 -5.64 5.52
CA GLN A 94 -13.39 -5.54 6.62
C GLN A 94 -13.60 -6.90 7.28
N SER A 95 -13.44 -7.98 6.52
CA SER A 95 -13.65 -9.35 7.02
C SER A 95 -12.90 -10.35 6.13
N GLY A 96 -12.88 -11.59 6.60
CA GLY A 96 -12.34 -12.71 5.84
C GLY A 96 -10.81 -12.78 5.92
N GLN A 97 -10.27 -13.77 5.24
CA GLN A 97 -8.84 -13.98 5.15
C GLN A 97 -8.49 -14.34 3.71
N ALA A 98 -7.51 -13.65 3.16
CA ALA A 98 -7.06 -13.92 1.80
C ALA A 98 -6.39 -15.29 1.72
N PRO A 99 -6.51 -15.96 0.57
CA PRO A 99 -5.78 -17.21 0.36
C PRO A 99 -4.27 -17.00 0.46
N ALA A 100 -3.57 -18.01 0.97
CA ALA A 100 -2.11 -17.97 1.01
C ALA A 100 -1.56 -17.80 -0.43
N PRO A 101 -0.43 -17.14 -0.62
CA PRO A 101 0.50 -16.62 0.38
C PRO A 101 0.23 -15.17 0.82
N LEU A 102 -0.92 -14.61 0.53
CA LEU A 102 -1.22 -13.22 0.85
C LEU A 102 -1.49 -13.04 2.35
N ALA A 103 -0.93 -11.99 2.93
CA ALA A 103 -1.23 -11.61 4.30
C ALA A 103 -2.53 -10.80 4.34
N THR A 104 -3.25 -10.88 5.46
CA THR A 104 -4.51 -10.14 5.63
C THR A 104 -4.47 -9.36 6.94
N LEU A 105 -4.88 -8.09 6.87
CA LEU A 105 -5.12 -7.25 8.04
C LEU A 105 -6.58 -6.79 8.00
N ILE A 106 -7.23 -6.80 9.15
CA ILE A 106 -8.62 -6.34 9.27
C ILE A 106 -8.62 -4.88 9.71
N ASP A 107 -9.37 -4.06 8.99
CA ASP A 107 -9.55 -2.63 9.26
C ASP A 107 -10.64 -2.45 10.31
N VAL A 108 -10.28 -2.72 11.57
CA VAL A 108 -11.23 -2.90 12.68
C VAL A 108 -12.09 -1.69 12.97
N GLN A 109 -11.63 -0.48 12.61
CA GLN A 109 -12.35 0.77 12.86
C GLN A 109 -12.69 1.52 11.57
N GLY A 110 -12.39 0.93 10.42
CA GLY A 110 -12.56 1.62 9.15
C GLY A 110 -11.57 2.77 8.93
N ALA A 111 -10.58 2.91 9.80
CA ALA A 111 -9.65 4.03 9.73
C ALA A 111 -8.68 3.93 8.55
N VAL A 112 -8.26 2.71 8.18
CA VAL A 112 -7.41 2.54 6.99
C VAL A 112 -8.17 2.98 5.74
N ALA A 113 -9.40 2.48 5.57
CA ALA A 113 -10.22 2.85 4.43
C ALA A 113 -10.47 4.36 4.37
N GLN A 114 -10.70 4.98 5.53
CA GLN A 114 -10.96 6.41 5.59
C GLN A 114 -9.70 7.23 5.25
N ARG A 115 -8.56 6.91 5.86
CA ARG A 115 -7.34 7.68 5.70
C ARG A 115 -6.73 7.55 4.32
N TYR A 116 -6.86 6.37 3.71
CA TYR A 116 -6.32 6.07 2.39
C TYR A 116 -7.37 6.21 1.28
N ASP A 117 -8.58 6.61 1.62
CA ASP A 117 -9.72 6.72 0.69
C ASP A 117 -9.89 5.44 -0.12
N LEU A 118 -9.99 4.32 0.58
CA LEU A 118 -10.06 3.00 -0.05
C LEU A 118 -11.49 2.63 -0.43
N GLN A 119 -11.62 2.09 -1.63
CA GLN A 119 -12.80 1.40 -2.12
C GLN A 119 -12.39 -0.02 -2.49
N PRO A 120 -13.33 -0.98 -2.55
CA PRO A 120 -12.96 -2.33 -2.96
C PRO A 120 -12.19 -2.33 -4.28
N GLY A 121 -11.02 -2.95 -4.27
CA GLY A 121 -10.11 -2.96 -5.41
C GLY A 121 -9.01 -1.90 -5.38
N SER A 122 -9.15 -0.86 -4.56
CA SER A 122 -8.10 0.16 -4.44
C SER A 122 -6.79 -0.46 -3.96
N CYS A 123 -5.68 0.01 -4.51
CA CYS A 123 -4.38 -0.47 -4.09
C CYS A 123 -3.35 0.65 -4.07
N TYR A 124 -2.35 0.46 -3.20
CA TYR A 124 -1.25 1.39 -3.00
C TYR A 124 0.07 0.63 -3.10
N LEU A 125 1.02 1.17 -3.87
CA LEU A 125 2.40 0.70 -3.81
C LEU A 125 3.15 1.54 -2.79
N LEU A 126 3.74 0.86 -1.80
CA LEU A 126 4.37 1.51 -0.66
C LEU A 126 5.86 1.19 -0.67
N ARG A 127 6.66 2.22 -0.44
CA ARG A 127 8.12 2.14 -0.48
C ARG A 127 8.66 1.54 0.83
N PRO A 128 9.91 1.03 0.80
CA PRO A 128 10.55 0.53 2.02
C PRO A 128 10.65 1.56 3.14
N ASP A 129 10.64 2.86 2.82
CA ASP A 129 10.69 3.95 3.79
C ASP A 129 9.31 4.42 4.23
N GLN A 130 8.26 3.64 3.95
CA GLN A 130 6.89 3.92 4.35
C GLN A 130 6.33 5.20 3.73
N HIS A 131 6.66 5.43 2.46
CA HIS A 131 6.05 6.50 1.66
C HIS A 131 5.24 5.88 0.53
N VAL A 132 4.19 6.59 0.11
CA VAL A 132 3.36 6.18 -1.02
C VAL A 132 4.14 6.43 -2.32
N ALA A 133 4.35 5.38 -3.11
CA ALA A 133 4.95 5.50 -4.44
C ALA A 133 3.88 5.72 -5.51
N ALA A 134 2.75 5.05 -5.38
CA ALA A 134 1.66 5.09 -6.37
C ALA A 134 0.38 4.54 -5.75
N ARG A 135 -0.75 4.85 -6.39
CA ARG A 135 -2.05 4.32 -5.96
C ARG A 135 -2.99 4.24 -7.15
N TRP A 136 -3.90 3.27 -7.10
CA TRP A 136 -4.87 3.02 -8.18
C TRP A 136 -6.19 2.54 -7.59
N ARG A 137 -7.28 2.76 -8.35
CA ARG A 137 -8.60 2.24 -7.97
C ARG A 137 -8.76 0.77 -8.27
N GLN A 138 -7.96 0.23 -9.20
CA GLN A 138 -7.98 -1.19 -9.54
C GLN A 138 -6.56 -1.68 -9.75
N PHE A 139 -6.33 -2.93 -9.37
CA PHE A 139 -5.04 -3.58 -9.54
C PHE A 139 -4.77 -3.84 -11.04
N ASP A 140 -3.56 -3.48 -11.46
CA ASP A 140 -3.04 -3.78 -12.79
C ASP A 140 -1.55 -4.06 -12.62
N ALA A 141 -1.15 -5.30 -12.87
CA ALA A 141 0.22 -5.73 -12.64
C ALA A 141 1.24 -4.92 -13.45
N ALA A 142 0.90 -4.57 -14.69
CA ALA A 142 1.80 -3.79 -15.53
C ALA A 142 2.03 -2.39 -14.96
N LYS A 143 0.97 -1.75 -14.45
CA LYS A 143 1.08 -0.44 -13.82
C LYS A 143 1.91 -0.50 -12.53
N VAL A 144 1.72 -1.55 -11.74
CA VAL A 144 2.50 -1.73 -10.51
C VAL A 144 3.97 -1.92 -10.84
N ARG A 145 4.30 -2.73 -11.85
CA ARG A 145 5.69 -2.94 -12.24
C ARG A 145 6.32 -1.68 -12.82
N ALA A 146 5.57 -0.89 -13.57
CA ALA A 146 6.05 0.40 -14.09
C ALA A 146 6.32 1.38 -12.94
N ALA A 147 5.44 1.42 -11.95
CA ALA A 147 5.63 2.26 -10.78
C ALA A 147 6.84 1.83 -9.94
N LEU A 148 7.07 0.52 -9.83
CA LEU A 148 8.24 -0.01 -9.16
C LEU A 148 9.52 0.40 -9.89
N ALA A 149 9.56 0.27 -11.20
CA ALA A 149 10.71 0.66 -12.00
C ALA A 149 11.01 2.15 -11.81
N ARG A 150 9.98 2.98 -11.81
CA ARG A 150 10.12 4.42 -11.58
C ARG A 150 10.64 4.71 -10.16
N ALA A 151 10.05 4.05 -9.15
CA ALA A 151 10.45 4.26 -7.76
C ALA A 151 11.90 3.83 -7.48
N THR A 152 12.41 2.89 -8.25
CA THR A 152 13.80 2.42 -8.13
C THR A 152 14.75 3.12 -9.09
N GLY A 153 14.27 4.09 -9.86
CA GLY A 153 15.10 4.85 -10.80
C GLY A 153 15.43 4.10 -12.10
N ASN A 154 14.66 3.07 -12.42
CA ASN A 154 14.90 2.21 -13.59
C ASN A 154 13.91 2.47 -14.74
N ALA A 155 13.08 3.48 -14.61
CA ALA A 155 12.11 3.82 -15.66
C ALA A 155 12.70 4.79 -16.67
#